data_a8b66a5e59e6276ff1a395c5783b8f9e
#
_entry.id   a8b66a5e59e6276ff1a395c5783b8f9e
#
_cell.length_a   1.000
_cell.length_b   1.000
_cell.length_c   1.000
_cell.angle_alpha   90.00
_cell.angle_beta   90.00
_cell.angle_gamma   90.00
#
_symmetry.space_group_name_H-M   'P 1'
#
loop_
_entity.id
_entity.type
_entity.pdbx_description
1 polymer ?
#
loop_
_entity_poly.entity_id
_entity_poly.type
_entity_poly.pdbx_seq_one_letter_code
_entity_poly.pdbx_strand_id
1 'polypeptide(L)'
;VFDGEGQHYGITLVDAFGNHELLWEDPELPCLDPIPLQPRPLPPVVPTVAASPSEASGRVAVMDVYRSDFAWPAGTRIAALRVVQVYPKTTQNASEPAIGVAAQSLARGVLGTVPVEADGSAYFEMPVAVPVYFQVLDERGLAVQGMRSDAFVHAGELLSCLGCHEPKRQAGPVQRRAPPSAL
;
A
#
# COMPACT_ATOMS: atom_id res chain seq x y z
N VAL A 1 -19.39 -21.37 11.14
CA VAL A 1 -18.92 -21.93 12.42
C VAL A 1 -18.26 -23.27 12.15
N PHE A 2 -17.27 -23.57 12.89
CA PHE A 2 -16.40 -24.72 12.85
C PHE A 2 -17.10 -25.96 13.45
N ASP A 3 -17.02 -27.12 12.85
CA ASP A 3 -17.69 -28.34 13.29
C ASP A 3 -17.07 -29.04 14.53
N GLY A 4 -16.01 -28.47 15.10
CA GLY A 4 -15.25 -29.02 16.22
C GLY A 4 -14.25 -30.11 15.85
N GLU A 5 -14.32 -30.72 14.68
CA GLU A 5 -13.33 -31.68 14.18
C GLU A 5 -12.35 -31.08 13.16
N GLY A 6 -12.57 -29.84 12.75
CA GLY A 6 -11.59 -29.02 12.03
C GLY A 6 -11.57 -29.19 10.52
N GLN A 7 -12.58 -29.79 9.92
CA GLN A 7 -12.56 -30.08 8.51
C GLN A 7 -13.64 -29.35 7.70
N HIS A 8 -14.74 -28.94 8.32
CA HIS A 8 -15.86 -28.31 7.62
C HIS A 8 -16.26 -26.97 8.25
N TYR A 9 -16.55 -25.98 7.43
CA TYR A 9 -17.07 -24.68 7.83
C TYR A 9 -18.46 -24.50 7.28
N GLY A 10 -19.46 -24.52 8.17
CA GLY A 10 -20.85 -24.22 7.83
C GLY A 10 -21.22 -22.77 8.12
N ILE A 11 -22.22 -22.27 7.44
CA ILE A 11 -22.82 -20.96 7.70
C ILE A 11 -23.85 -21.13 8.82
N THR A 12 -23.61 -20.47 9.94
CA THR A 12 -24.47 -20.58 11.14
C THR A 12 -24.97 -19.19 11.53
N LEU A 13 -26.25 -19.09 11.78
CA LEU A 13 -26.88 -17.94 12.42
C LEU A 13 -26.66 -18.01 13.93
N VAL A 14 -26.19 -16.93 14.52
CA VAL A 14 -25.92 -16.82 15.97
C VAL A 14 -26.61 -15.57 16.51
N ASP A 15 -27.38 -15.71 17.59
CA ASP A 15 -27.97 -14.58 18.28
C ASP A 15 -27.10 -14.06 19.44
N ALA A 16 -27.54 -12.96 20.06
CA ALA A 16 -26.83 -12.34 21.18
C ALA A 16 -26.84 -13.18 22.47
N PHE A 17 -27.65 -14.27 22.53
CA PHE A 17 -27.79 -15.14 23.69
C PHE A 17 -26.98 -16.44 23.56
N GLY A 18 -26.31 -16.62 22.40
CA GLY A 18 -25.52 -17.80 22.12
C GLY A 18 -26.28 -18.95 21.46
N ASN A 19 -27.56 -18.75 21.13
CA ASN A 19 -28.27 -19.72 20.30
C ASN A 19 -27.68 -19.69 18.89
N HIS A 20 -27.58 -20.86 18.27
CA HIS A 20 -27.07 -21.01 16.94
C HIS A 20 -27.85 -22.02 16.13
N GLU A 21 -28.01 -21.75 14.85
CA GLU A 21 -28.70 -22.63 13.91
C GLU A 21 -27.85 -22.70 12.62
N LEU A 22 -27.60 -23.95 12.18
CA LEU A 22 -26.89 -24.19 10.94
C LEU A 22 -27.81 -23.84 9.76
N LEU A 23 -27.42 -22.87 8.94
CA LEU A 23 -28.18 -22.46 7.76
C LEU A 23 -27.76 -23.22 6.50
N TRP A 24 -26.49 -23.49 6.37
CA TRP A 24 -25.94 -24.15 5.19
C TRP A 24 -24.58 -24.79 5.48
N GLU A 25 -24.37 -25.97 4.94
CA GLU A 25 -23.12 -26.70 4.94
C GLU A 25 -22.94 -27.41 3.60
N ASP A 26 -21.71 -27.41 3.09
CA ASP A 26 -21.35 -28.18 1.91
C ASP A 26 -20.44 -29.33 2.33
N PRO A 27 -20.73 -30.59 1.92
CA PRO A 27 -19.93 -31.74 2.34
C PRO A 27 -18.54 -31.83 1.74
N GLU A 28 -18.25 -31.05 0.69
CA GLU A 28 -16.97 -31.10 -0.03
C GLU A 28 -16.17 -29.82 0.10
N LEU A 29 -16.84 -28.68 0.34
CA LEU A 29 -16.21 -27.36 0.34
C LEU A 29 -16.50 -26.57 1.63
N PRO A 30 -15.48 -25.91 2.21
CA PRO A 30 -15.70 -25.02 3.34
C PRO A 30 -16.50 -23.78 2.93
N CYS A 31 -17.56 -23.46 3.69
CA CYS A 31 -18.39 -22.27 3.48
C CYS A 31 -17.89 -21.11 4.33
N LEU A 32 -17.41 -20.03 3.70
CA LEU A 32 -16.82 -18.86 4.36
C LEU A 32 -17.48 -17.57 3.87
N ASP A 33 -17.42 -16.54 4.70
CA ASP A 33 -17.78 -15.15 4.37
C ASP A 33 -19.18 -14.99 3.73
N PRO A 34 -20.26 -15.40 4.40
CA PRO A 34 -21.61 -15.34 3.85
C PRO A 34 -22.02 -13.88 3.59
N ILE A 35 -22.59 -13.64 2.41
CA ILE A 35 -23.11 -12.34 2.03
C ILE A 35 -24.62 -12.44 1.83
N PRO A 36 -25.46 -11.76 2.65
CA PRO A 36 -26.91 -11.76 2.45
C PRO A 36 -27.28 -11.14 1.10
N LEU A 37 -28.10 -11.85 0.33
CA LEU A 37 -28.70 -11.32 -0.89
C LEU A 37 -29.88 -10.42 -0.51
N GLN A 38 -29.60 -9.14 -0.33
CA GLN A 38 -30.60 -8.11 -0.04
C GLN A 38 -30.27 -6.82 -0.77
N PRO A 39 -31.28 -5.96 -1.02
CA PRO A 39 -31.01 -4.63 -1.57
C PRO A 39 -30.02 -3.87 -0.69
N ARG A 40 -29.04 -3.26 -1.31
CA ARG A 40 -28.03 -2.44 -0.62
C ARG A 40 -28.03 -1.05 -1.24
N PRO A 41 -27.68 -0.01 -0.46
CA PRO A 41 -27.38 1.29 -1.06
C PRO A 41 -26.33 1.13 -2.16
N LEU A 42 -26.59 1.73 -3.31
CA LEU A 42 -25.57 1.78 -4.35
C LEU A 42 -24.33 2.49 -3.79
N PRO A 43 -23.13 1.93 -4.01
CA PRO A 43 -21.92 2.63 -3.64
C PRO A 43 -21.85 3.97 -4.42
N PRO A 44 -21.24 5.01 -3.85
CA PRO A 44 -21.04 6.25 -4.56
C PRO A 44 -20.26 5.97 -5.85
N VAL A 45 -20.68 6.64 -6.93
CA VAL A 45 -19.92 6.59 -8.18
C VAL A 45 -18.61 7.31 -7.93
N VAL A 46 -17.54 6.54 -7.83
CA VAL A 46 -16.20 7.12 -7.81
C VAL A 46 -15.89 7.51 -9.25
N PRO A 47 -15.68 8.81 -9.54
CA PRO A 47 -15.29 9.22 -10.88
C PRO A 47 -14.02 8.46 -11.25
N THR A 48 -14.02 7.85 -12.40
CA THR A 48 -12.79 7.33 -12.99
C THR A 48 -11.85 8.52 -13.11
N VAL A 49 -10.80 8.55 -12.32
CA VAL A 49 -9.66 9.43 -12.60
C VAL A 49 -9.14 8.89 -13.93
N ALA A 50 -9.64 9.47 -15.01
CA ALA A 50 -9.32 9.02 -16.35
C ALA A 50 -7.84 9.36 -16.57
N ALA A 51 -7.00 8.40 -16.21
CA ALA A 51 -5.69 8.32 -16.75
C ALA A 51 -5.81 8.40 -18.26
N SER A 52 -5.14 9.34 -18.87
CA SER A 52 -5.03 9.35 -20.33
C SER A 52 -4.36 8.03 -20.72
N PRO A 53 -5.04 7.13 -21.44
CA PRO A 53 -4.42 5.82 -21.78
C PRO A 53 -3.13 5.96 -22.60
N SER A 54 -2.84 7.16 -23.07
CA SER A 54 -1.63 7.49 -23.83
C SER A 54 -0.42 7.86 -22.98
N GLU A 55 -0.60 8.10 -21.65
CA GLU A 55 0.52 8.41 -20.78
C GLU A 55 1.16 7.12 -20.25
N ALA A 56 2.47 6.98 -20.48
CA ALA A 56 3.25 5.82 -20.03
C ALA A 56 3.77 5.96 -18.59
N SER A 57 3.57 7.12 -17.95
CA SER A 57 4.02 7.42 -16.60
C SER A 57 2.91 7.97 -15.72
N GLY A 58 3.08 7.80 -14.41
CA GLY A 58 2.36 8.51 -13.39
C GLY A 58 3.31 9.40 -12.60
N ARG A 59 2.78 10.25 -11.77
CA ARG A 59 3.56 11.21 -10.97
C ARG A 59 3.34 10.97 -9.49
N VAL A 60 4.37 11.23 -8.70
CA VAL A 60 4.33 11.16 -7.25
C VAL A 60 4.78 12.50 -6.67
N ALA A 61 3.98 13.03 -5.74
CA ALA A 61 4.30 14.20 -4.96
C ALA A 61 4.38 13.82 -3.48
N VAL A 62 5.52 14.05 -2.85
CA VAL A 62 5.69 13.96 -1.40
C VAL A 62 5.83 15.37 -0.87
N MET A 63 4.94 15.77 0.05
CA MET A 63 4.89 17.15 0.53
C MET A 63 6.01 17.48 1.52
N ASP A 64 6.34 16.54 2.41
CA ASP A 64 7.38 16.74 3.41
C ASP A 64 7.81 15.40 4.02
N VAL A 65 8.96 14.89 3.62
CA VAL A 65 9.50 13.62 4.12
C VAL A 65 9.74 13.61 5.64
N TYR A 66 9.90 14.78 6.26
CA TYR A 66 10.13 14.89 7.70
C TYR A 66 8.84 14.73 8.51
N ARG A 67 7.69 14.80 7.87
CA ARG A 67 6.41 14.51 8.50
C ARG A 67 6.23 13.01 8.62
N SER A 68 6.42 12.50 9.83
CA SER A 68 6.35 11.07 10.13
C SER A 68 5.82 10.84 11.54
N ASP A 69 5.12 9.71 11.76
CA ASP A 69 4.71 9.24 13.08
C ASP A 69 5.91 8.80 13.93
N PHE A 70 7.03 8.54 13.29
CA PHE A 70 8.27 8.17 13.95
C PHE A 70 9.14 9.40 14.14
N ALA A 71 9.69 9.54 15.34
CA ALA A 71 10.71 10.54 15.57
C ALA A 71 11.96 10.21 14.73
N TRP A 72 12.41 11.15 13.93
CA TRP A 72 13.68 11.02 13.23
C TRP A 72 14.84 11.10 14.22
N PRO A 73 15.90 10.31 14.05
CA PRO A 73 17.12 10.46 14.84
C PRO A 73 17.62 11.90 14.79
N ALA A 74 18.12 12.41 15.90
CA ALA A 74 18.61 13.78 15.97
C ALA A 74 19.69 14.04 14.92
N GLY A 75 19.58 15.16 14.19
CA GLY A 75 20.50 15.52 13.11
C GLY A 75 20.31 14.75 11.81
N THR A 76 19.26 13.92 11.68
CA THR A 76 18.96 13.23 10.42
C THR A 76 18.61 14.25 9.35
N ARG A 77 19.34 14.21 8.24
CA ARG A 77 19.04 14.95 7.02
C ARG A 77 18.74 13.96 5.91
N ILE A 78 17.58 14.12 5.31
CA ILE A 78 17.17 13.31 4.17
C ILE A 78 17.60 13.99 2.89
N ALA A 79 18.35 13.27 2.08
CA ALA A 79 18.90 13.78 0.82
C ALA A 79 18.11 13.27 -0.39
N ALA A 80 17.52 12.08 -0.30
CA ALA A 80 16.87 11.46 -1.45
C ALA A 80 15.82 10.43 -1.05
N LEU A 81 14.96 10.07 -2.02
CA LEU A 81 14.08 8.90 -2.01
C LEU A 81 14.59 7.88 -3.01
N ARG A 82 14.81 6.65 -2.56
CA ARG A 82 15.04 5.50 -3.45
C ARG A 82 13.71 4.86 -3.78
N VAL A 83 13.44 4.68 -5.06
CA VAL A 83 12.25 4.00 -5.59
C VAL A 83 12.61 2.55 -5.86
N VAL A 84 11.93 1.63 -5.21
CA VAL A 84 12.21 0.20 -5.29
C VAL A 84 10.97 -0.53 -5.79
N GLN A 85 11.10 -1.22 -6.90
CA GLN A 85 10.06 -2.08 -7.45
C GLN A 85 9.97 -3.40 -6.69
N VAL A 86 8.75 -3.86 -6.47
CA VAL A 86 8.46 -5.20 -5.99
C VAL A 86 8.05 -6.06 -7.18
N TYR A 87 8.79 -7.14 -7.42
CA TYR A 87 8.48 -8.05 -8.52
C TYR A 87 7.41 -9.05 -8.12
N PRO A 88 6.47 -9.38 -9.03
CA PRO A 88 5.48 -10.41 -8.76
C PRO A 88 6.14 -11.76 -8.57
N LYS A 89 5.54 -12.58 -7.72
CA LYS A 89 5.97 -13.96 -7.55
C LYS A 89 5.57 -14.80 -8.76
N THR A 90 6.53 -15.53 -9.32
CA THR A 90 6.32 -16.36 -10.52
C THR A 90 6.48 -17.85 -10.24
N THR A 91 6.86 -18.24 -9.02
CA THR A 91 7.00 -19.63 -8.58
C THR A 91 5.84 -20.04 -7.68
N GLN A 92 5.48 -21.32 -7.68
CA GLN A 92 4.39 -21.83 -6.85
C GLN A 92 4.72 -21.83 -5.35
N ASN A 93 5.96 -22.19 -5.01
CA ASN A 93 6.38 -22.25 -3.63
C ASN A 93 6.76 -20.88 -3.09
N ALA A 94 6.24 -20.53 -1.91
CA ALA A 94 6.52 -19.25 -1.29
C ALA A 94 8.02 -19.02 -1.01
N SER A 95 8.77 -20.08 -0.73
CA SER A 95 10.20 -20.05 -0.43
C SER A 95 11.12 -20.23 -1.63
N GLU A 96 10.59 -20.18 -2.85
CA GLU A 96 11.39 -20.30 -4.08
C GLU A 96 11.18 -19.06 -4.96
N PRO A 97 12.24 -18.28 -5.24
CA PRO A 97 13.54 -18.34 -4.56
C PRO A 97 13.45 -17.95 -3.08
N ALA A 98 14.35 -18.46 -2.26
CA ALA A 98 14.46 -18.09 -0.85
C ALA A 98 15.02 -16.66 -0.73
N ILE A 99 14.17 -15.70 -0.40
CA ILE A 99 14.51 -14.29 -0.27
C ILE A 99 14.10 -13.78 1.12
N GLY A 100 15.00 -13.07 1.80
CA GLY A 100 14.81 -12.57 3.15
C GLY A 100 14.96 -13.64 4.23
N VAL A 101 14.87 -13.22 5.48
CA VAL A 101 15.12 -14.09 6.66
C VAL A 101 14.11 -15.24 6.72
N ALA A 102 12.86 -14.99 6.39
CA ALA A 102 11.80 -16.00 6.37
C ALA A 102 11.73 -16.78 5.04
N ALA A 103 12.64 -16.55 4.11
CA ALA A 103 12.68 -17.17 2.78
C ALA A 103 11.40 -16.98 1.94
N GLN A 104 10.55 -16.00 2.26
CA GLN A 104 9.26 -15.79 1.63
C GLN A 104 9.03 -14.33 1.15
N SER A 105 10.08 -13.50 1.14
CA SER A 105 10.00 -12.15 0.60
C SER A 105 9.95 -12.16 -0.92
N LEU A 106 9.31 -11.13 -1.49
CA LEU A 106 9.32 -10.92 -2.94
C LEU A 106 10.68 -10.35 -3.39
N ALA A 107 11.06 -10.67 -4.62
CA ALA A 107 12.22 -10.05 -5.26
C ALA A 107 11.99 -8.55 -5.45
N ARG A 108 13.06 -7.77 -5.39
CA ARG A 108 13.03 -6.31 -5.44
C ARG A 108 14.12 -5.76 -6.33
N GLY A 109 13.84 -4.67 -7.02
CA GLY A 109 14.82 -3.97 -7.85
C GLY A 109 14.76 -2.47 -7.66
N VAL A 110 15.90 -1.81 -7.65
CA VAL A 110 15.96 -0.34 -7.57
C VAL A 110 15.64 0.23 -8.94
N LEU A 111 14.61 1.08 -9.03
CA LEU A 111 14.28 1.82 -10.25
C LEU A 111 15.12 3.09 -10.37
N GLY A 112 15.39 3.74 -9.27
CA GLY A 112 16.16 4.98 -9.26
C GLY A 112 16.14 5.66 -7.90
N THR A 113 16.70 6.87 -7.89
CA THR A 113 16.78 7.74 -6.71
C THR A 113 16.37 9.15 -7.11
N VAL A 114 15.52 9.77 -6.31
CA VAL A 114 14.98 11.11 -6.54
C VAL A 114 15.49 12.03 -5.43
N PRO A 115 15.98 13.23 -5.73
CA PRO A 115 16.39 14.18 -4.71
C PRO A 115 15.19 14.63 -3.86
N VAL A 116 15.45 14.93 -2.59
CA VAL A 116 14.51 15.61 -1.70
C VAL A 116 14.92 17.06 -1.62
N GLU A 117 13.98 17.96 -1.85
CA GLU A 117 14.18 19.40 -1.82
C GLU A 117 14.45 19.92 -0.39
N ALA A 118 14.95 21.13 -0.28
CA ALA A 118 15.32 21.73 1.01
C ALA A 118 14.13 21.87 1.98
N ASP A 119 12.90 21.94 1.46
CA ASP A 119 11.66 21.99 2.24
C ASP A 119 11.12 20.60 2.62
N GLY A 120 11.82 19.55 2.27
CA GLY A 120 11.43 18.15 2.51
C GLY A 120 10.51 17.57 1.43
N SER A 121 10.20 18.31 0.38
CA SER A 121 9.35 17.82 -0.70
C SER A 121 10.12 16.99 -1.74
N ALA A 122 9.40 16.17 -2.49
CA ALA A 122 9.89 15.48 -3.68
C ALA A 122 8.77 15.34 -4.71
N TYR A 123 9.10 15.54 -5.99
CA TYR A 123 8.16 15.39 -7.10
C TYR A 123 8.85 14.68 -8.25
N PHE A 124 8.26 13.60 -8.74
CA PHE A 124 8.90 12.77 -9.76
C PHE A 124 7.90 11.93 -10.55
N GLU A 125 8.35 11.45 -11.71
CA GLU A 125 7.64 10.48 -12.52
C GLU A 125 8.08 9.06 -12.19
N MET A 126 7.14 8.12 -12.30
CA MET A 126 7.40 6.70 -12.14
C MET A 126 6.60 5.88 -13.16
N PRO A 127 7.06 4.65 -13.49
CA PRO A 127 6.31 3.75 -14.37
C PRO A 127 4.95 3.40 -13.77
N VAL A 128 3.95 3.22 -14.63
CA VAL A 128 2.58 2.87 -14.24
C VAL A 128 2.42 1.38 -13.99
N ALA A 129 1.43 1.03 -13.17
CA ALA A 129 1.05 -0.35 -12.86
C ALA A 129 2.21 -1.22 -12.33
N VAL A 130 3.22 -0.58 -11.76
CA VAL A 130 4.38 -1.24 -11.16
C VAL A 130 4.32 -1.03 -9.65
N PRO A 131 4.19 -2.09 -8.83
CA PRO A 131 4.24 -1.95 -7.38
C PRO A 131 5.62 -1.46 -6.93
N VAL A 132 5.64 -0.37 -6.18
CA VAL A 132 6.87 0.22 -5.65
C VAL A 132 6.73 0.56 -4.17
N TYR A 133 7.86 0.62 -3.47
CA TYR A 133 7.94 1.27 -2.18
C TYR A 133 9.12 2.24 -2.15
N PHE A 134 9.07 3.20 -1.25
CA PHE A 134 10.09 4.23 -1.11
C PHE A 134 10.95 3.99 0.12
N GLN A 135 12.22 4.32 -0.01
CA GLN A 135 13.17 4.39 1.10
C GLN A 135 13.73 5.81 1.17
N VAL A 136 13.63 6.44 2.33
CA VAL A 136 14.30 7.72 2.58
C VAL A 136 15.77 7.48 2.88
N LEU A 137 16.62 8.20 2.17
CA LEU A 137 18.07 8.08 2.25
C LEU A 137 18.69 9.30 2.92
N ASP A 138 19.68 9.07 3.78
CA ASP A 138 20.55 10.13 4.29
C ASP A 138 21.56 10.60 3.24
N GLU A 139 22.40 11.56 3.60
CA GLU A 139 23.44 12.13 2.74
C GLU A 139 24.53 11.11 2.33
N ARG A 140 24.60 9.98 3.04
CA ARG A 140 25.52 8.88 2.72
C ARG A 140 24.87 7.81 1.83
N GLY A 141 23.58 8.00 1.47
CA GLY A 141 22.79 7.05 0.71
C GLY A 141 22.32 5.83 1.52
N LEU A 142 22.37 5.90 2.84
CA LEU A 142 21.85 4.86 3.72
C LEU A 142 20.36 5.05 3.94
N ALA A 143 19.59 3.95 3.89
CA ALA A 143 18.17 4.00 4.16
C ALA A 143 17.92 4.22 5.66
N VAL A 144 17.29 5.34 5.97
CA VAL A 144 16.89 5.71 7.34
C VAL A 144 15.54 5.09 7.67
N GLN A 145 14.64 5.07 6.69
CA GLN A 145 13.32 4.51 6.82
C GLN A 145 12.82 4.01 5.45
N GLY A 146 11.93 3.03 5.45
CA GLY A 146 11.28 2.52 4.25
C GLY A 146 9.80 2.27 4.49
N MET A 147 9.01 2.34 3.42
CA MET A 147 7.61 1.93 3.45
C MET A 147 7.49 0.45 3.79
N ARG A 148 6.42 0.10 4.49
CA ARG A 148 6.08 -1.31 4.81
C ARG A 148 5.07 -1.90 3.83
N SER A 149 4.39 -1.06 3.06
CA SER A 149 3.47 -1.43 1.99
C SER A 149 4.00 -0.88 0.67
N ASP A 150 3.49 -1.39 -0.40
CA ASP A 150 3.72 -0.87 -1.74
C ASP A 150 2.60 0.09 -2.15
N ALA A 151 2.90 0.90 -3.14
CA ALA A 151 2.00 1.79 -3.84
C ALA A 151 2.20 1.61 -5.35
N PHE A 152 1.23 2.00 -6.14
CA PHE A 152 1.36 2.09 -7.59
C PHE A 152 0.53 3.26 -8.11
N VAL A 153 0.83 3.69 -9.32
CA VAL A 153 0.10 4.76 -10.00
C VAL A 153 -0.44 4.26 -11.33
N HIS A 154 -1.56 4.82 -11.74
CA HIS A 154 -2.10 4.64 -13.08
C HIS A 154 -1.52 5.68 -14.04
N ALA A 155 -1.71 5.44 -15.34
CA ALA A 155 -1.28 6.37 -16.38
C ALA A 155 -1.89 7.77 -16.14
N GLY A 156 -1.05 8.81 -16.11
CA GLY A 156 -1.45 10.20 -15.84
C GLY A 156 -1.90 10.51 -14.41
N GLU A 157 -1.90 9.54 -13.51
CA GLU A 157 -2.26 9.76 -12.11
C GLU A 157 -1.19 10.56 -11.36
N LEU A 158 -1.65 11.40 -10.43
CA LEU A 158 -0.82 12.05 -9.42
C LEU A 158 -1.10 11.45 -8.05
N LEU A 159 -0.21 10.63 -7.55
CA LEU A 159 -0.23 10.15 -6.17
C LEU A 159 0.39 11.20 -5.25
N SER A 160 -0.37 11.67 -4.26
CA SER A 160 0.11 12.65 -3.29
C SER A 160 0.26 12.03 -1.92
N CYS A 161 1.45 12.17 -1.32
CA CYS A 161 1.76 11.77 0.03
C CYS A 161 2.01 13.03 0.88
N LEU A 162 1.39 13.13 2.05
CA LEU A 162 1.63 14.27 2.94
C LEU A 162 3.00 14.17 3.64
N GLY A 163 3.45 12.96 3.91
CA GLY A 163 4.74 12.68 4.55
C GLY A 163 5.18 11.25 4.42
N CYS A 164 6.21 10.89 5.17
CA CYS A 164 6.67 9.52 5.31
C CYS A 164 6.05 8.90 6.56
N HIS A 165 5.29 7.84 6.39
CA HIS A 165 4.65 7.10 7.46
C HIS A 165 3.60 7.91 8.26
N GLU A 166 2.47 8.15 7.63
CA GLU A 166 1.32 8.83 8.25
C GLU A 166 0.30 7.85 8.82
N PRO A 167 -0.44 8.25 9.88
CA PRO A 167 -1.58 7.49 10.36
C PRO A 167 -2.62 7.38 9.25
N LYS A 168 -2.99 6.18 8.85
CA LYS A 168 -3.96 5.93 7.76
C LYS A 168 -5.35 6.54 8.01
N ARG A 169 -5.64 6.95 9.23
CA ARG A 169 -6.95 7.45 9.66
C ARG A 169 -6.99 8.93 9.99
N GLN A 170 -5.88 9.64 9.82
CA GLN A 170 -5.80 11.06 10.09
C GLN A 170 -5.48 11.80 8.80
N ALA A 171 -6.43 12.63 8.35
CA ALA A 171 -6.11 13.66 7.37
C ALA A 171 -5.21 14.70 8.03
N GLY A 172 -4.04 14.96 7.45
CA GLY A 172 -3.17 16.00 7.94
C GLY A 172 -3.82 17.39 7.84
N PRO A 173 -3.40 18.37 8.68
CA PRO A 173 -3.84 19.74 8.52
C PRO A 173 -3.47 20.23 7.11
N VAL A 174 -4.42 20.85 6.44
CA VAL A 174 -4.21 21.44 5.13
C VAL A 174 -3.22 22.59 5.29
N GLN A 175 -1.93 22.33 5.08
CA GLN A 175 -0.96 23.39 4.91
C GLN A 175 -0.98 23.81 3.44
N ARG A 176 -1.44 25.02 3.18
CA ARG A 176 -1.28 25.64 1.84
C ARG A 176 0.19 26.00 1.65
N ARG A 177 1.00 25.06 1.22
CA ARG A 177 2.31 25.34 0.66
C ARG A 177 2.17 25.67 -0.82
N ALA A 178 3.01 26.54 -1.33
CA ALA A 178 3.11 26.77 -2.76
C ALA A 178 3.40 25.42 -3.45
N PRO A 179 2.80 25.15 -4.61
CA PRO A 179 3.14 23.95 -5.36
C PRO A 179 4.64 23.92 -5.61
N PRO A 180 5.28 22.75 -5.55
CA PRO A 180 6.68 22.61 -5.92
C PRO A 180 6.87 23.18 -7.32
N SER A 181 7.92 23.97 -7.51
CA SER A 181 8.27 24.49 -8.81
C SER A 181 8.47 23.33 -9.77
N ALA A 182 7.71 23.34 -10.86
CA ALA A 182 7.91 22.37 -11.93
C ALA A 182 9.37 22.48 -12.42
N LEU A 183 10.09 21.36 -12.38
CA LEU A 183 11.38 21.24 -13.03
C LEU A 183 11.20 21.16 -14.54
#